data_214d5ee9e2737feafccdff4eef598a5f
#
_entry.id   214d5ee9e2737feafccdff4eef598a5f
#
_cell.length_a   1.000
_cell.length_b   1.000
_cell.length_c   1.000
_cell.angle_alpha   90.00
_cell.angle_beta   90.00
_cell.angle_gamma   90.00
#
_symmetry.space_group_name_H-M   'P 1'
#
loop_
_entity.id
_entity.type
_entity.pdbx_description
1 polymer ?
#
loop_
_entity_poly.entity_id
_entity_poly.type
_entity_poly.pdbx_seq_one_letter_code
_entity_poly.pdbx_strand_id
1 'polypeptide(L)'
;QKIDSVIVGGNDELELCEEIKKKFPNIINLCGKLNLCKLASLSKDSLGIVGNDTGPMHLCSLAKRKLVVFFTKFSNPQLCAPLGKHVTILNYNNECLELVNKTLSILLEEKNNKLQN
;
A
#
# COMPACT_ATOMS: atom_id res chain seq x y z
N GLN A 1 8.24 16.71 -5.13
CA GLN A 1 8.73 16.05 -3.93
C GLN A 1 9.09 14.60 -4.25
N LYS A 2 10.30 14.21 -3.86
CA LYS A 2 10.82 12.89 -4.19
C LYS A 2 10.44 11.89 -3.11
N ILE A 3 9.71 10.85 -3.51
CA ILE A 3 9.31 9.76 -2.61
C ILE A 3 9.84 8.46 -3.20
N ASP A 4 10.56 7.70 -2.38
CA ASP A 4 11.03 6.39 -2.79
C ASP A 4 9.89 5.39 -2.70
N SER A 5 9.72 4.61 -3.75
CA SER A 5 8.68 3.58 -3.81
C SER A 5 9.30 2.20 -3.75
N VAL A 6 8.70 1.34 -2.91
CA VAL A 6 9.13 -0.04 -2.76
C VAL A 6 7.97 -0.93 -3.13
N ILE A 7 8.21 -1.92 -3.98
CA ILE A 7 7.21 -2.91 -4.33
C ILE A 7 7.51 -4.22 -3.63
N VAL A 8 6.49 -4.83 -3.05
CA VAL A 8 6.61 -6.08 -2.31
C VAL A 8 5.56 -7.07 -2.81
N GLY A 9 5.79 -8.33 -2.57
CA GLY A 9 4.86 -9.38 -2.96
C GLY A 9 5.43 -10.76 -2.66
N GLY A 10 4.61 -11.78 -2.83
CA GLY A 10 5.02 -13.15 -2.67
C GLY A 10 5.65 -13.72 -3.95
N ASN A 11 6.04 -14.99 -3.87
CA ASN A 11 6.71 -15.65 -5.00
C ASN A 11 5.81 -15.73 -6.24
N ASP A 12 4.50 -15.76 -6.06
CA ASP A 12 3.55 -15.81 -7.18
C ASP A 12 3.51 -14.51 -7.97
N GLU A 13 4.06 -13.43 -7.42
CA GLU A 13 3.99 -12.09 -8.01
C GLU A 13 5.33 -11.61 -8.55
N LEU A 14 6.35 -12.48 -8.56
CA LEU A 14 7.69 -12.11 -9.00
C LEU A 14 7.70 -11.56 -10.43
N GLU A 15 7.00 -12.23 -11.33
CA GLU A 15 6.96 -11.84 -12.73
C GLU A 15 6.31 -10.48 -12.91
N LEU A 16 5.19 -10.25 -12.22
CA LEU A 16 4.50 -8.97 -12.27
C LEU A 16 5.37 -7.85 -11.72
N CYS A 17 6.04 -8.08 -10.61
CA CYS A 17 6.92 -7.09 -10.01
C CYS A 17 8.11 -6.75 -10.90
N GLU A 18 8.65 -7.73 -11.61
CA GLU A 18 9.72 -7.48 -12.57
C GLU A 18 9.25 -6.62 -13.75
N GLU A 19 8.03 -6.85 -14.23
CA GLU A 19 7.45 -6.02 -15.28
C GLU A 19 7.30 -4.57 -14.83
N ILE A 20 6.84 -4.37 -13.60
CA ILE A 20 6.69 -3.02 -13.05
C ILE A 20 8.05 -2.35 -12.90
N LYS A 21 9.05 -3.10 -12.43
CA LYS A 21 10.42 -2.59 -12.28
C LYS A 21 11.01 -2.14 -13.61
N LYS A 22 10.73 -2.87 -14.69
CA LYS A 22 11.18 -2.50 -16.02
C LYS A 22 10.59 -1.18 -16.48
N LYS A 23 9.32 -0.96 -16.18
CA LYS A 23 8.64 0.29 -16.56
C LYS A 23 9.06 1.47 -15.69
N PHE A 24 9.40 1.22 -14.44
CA PHE A 24 9.75 2.25 -13.46
C PHE A 24 11.06 1.88 -12.77
N PRO A 25 12.20 2.10 -13.42
CA PRO A 25 13.50 1.60 -12.92
C PRO A 25 13.91 2.13 -11.54
N ASN A 26 13.34 3.25 -11.11
CA ASN A 26 13.67 3.84 -9.82
C ASN A 26 12.95 3.17 -8.64
N ILE A 27 11.98 2.29 -8.91
CA ILE A 27 11.31 1.53 -7.86
C ILE A 27 12.25 0.47 -7.29
N ILE A 28 12.24 0.33 -5.96
CA ILE A 28 12.98 -0.75 -5.30
C ILE A 28 12.11 -1.98 -5.28
N ASN A 29 12.56 -3.06 -5.91
CA ASN A 29 11.81 -4.31 -6.00
C ASN A 29 12.28 -5.29 -4.93
N LEU A 30 11.46 -5.50 -3.90
CA LEU A 30 11.72 -6.45 -2.83
C LEU A 30 10.76 -7.64 -2.87
N CYS A 31 10.11 -7.86 -4.00
CA CYS A 31 9.17 -8.98 -4.17
C CYS A 31 9.88 -10.31 -3.94
N GLY A 32 9.30 -11.17 -3.10
CA GLY A 32 9.85 -12.47 -2.78
C GLY A 32 11.06 -12.44 -1.84
N LYS A 33 11.48 -11.27 -1.38
CA LYS A 33 12.69 -11.12 -0.56
C LYS A 33 12.42 -10.87 0.91
N LEU A 34 11.17 -10.65 1.29
CA LEU A 34 10.81 -10.30 2.67
C LEU A 34 10.04 -11.44 3.33
N ASN A 35 10.39 -11.73 4.60
CA ASN A 35 9.52 -12.52 5.46
C ASN A 35 8.55 -11.57 6.18
N LEU A 36 7.67 -12.13 7.01
CA LEU A 36 6.65 -11.34 7.70
C LEU A 36 7.26 -10.30 8.64
N CYS A 37 8.34 -10.66 9.33
CA CYS A 37 9.00 -9.73 10.25
C CYS A 37 9.63 -8.55 9.52
N LYS A 38 10.27 -8.82 8.39
CA LYS A 38 10.88 -7.78 7.56
C LYS A 38 9.82 -6.87 6.95
N LEU A 39 8.70 -7.45 6.53
CA LEU A 39 7.58 -6.67 6.00
C LEU A 39 7.02 -5.73 7.07
N ALA A 40 6.85 -6.22 8.29
CA ALA A 40 6.38 -5.39 9.40
C ALA A 40 7.34 -4.25 9.70
N SER A 41 8.65 -4.51 9.71
CA SER A 41 9.66 -3.47 9.92
C SER A 41 9.65 -2.42 8.82
N LEU A 42 9.56 -2.85 7.57
CA LEU A 42 9.48 -1.94 6.44
C LEU A 42 8.22 -1.06 6.54
N SER A 43 7.10 -1.67 6.94
CA SER A 43 5.83 -0.94 7.09
C SER A 43 5.95 0.17 8.13
N LYS A 44 6.60 -0.11 9.25
CA LYS A 44 6.81 0.89 10.30
C LYS A 44 7.62 2.10 9.83
N ASP A 45 8.56 1.87 8.94
CA ASP A 45 9.44 2.93 8.45
C ASP A 45 8.88 3.63 7.22
N SER A 46 7.72 3.21 6.73
CA SER A 46 7.13 3.78 5.53
C SER A 46 6.37 5.06 5.81
N LEU A 47 6.24 5.89 4.79
CA LEU A 47 5.35 7.05 4.80
C LEU A 47 3.89 6.62 4.70
N GLY A 48 3.63 5.57 3.96
CA GLY A 48 2.30 5.01 3.76
C GLY A 48 2.38 3.73 2.97
N ILE A 49 1.28 2.99 2.96
CA ILE A 49 1.21 1.66 2.36
C ILE A 49 -0.05 1.59 1.48
N VAL A 50 0.10 0.98 0.32
CA VAL A 50 -1.01 0.78 -0.61
C VAL A 50 -1.03 -0.68 -1.02
N GLY A 51 -2.19 -1.28 -1.04
CA GLY A 51 -2.30 -2.65 -1.51
C GLY A 51 -3.72 -3.10 -1.71
N ASN A 52 -3.83 -4.33 -2.15
CA ASN A 52 -5.11 -5.00 -2.33
C ASN A 52 -5.53 -5.70 -1.04
N ASP A 53 -6.77 -6.20 -1.03
CA ASP A 53 -7.30 -6.98 0.09
C ASP A 53 -6.57 -8.33 0.16
N THR A 54 -5.50 -8.39 0.95
CA THR A 54 -4.68 -9.60 1.15
C THR A 54 -4.30 -9.74 2.61
N GLY A 55 -3.88 -10.95 3.01
CA GLY A 55 -3.41 -11.21 4.36
C GLY A 55 -2.29 -10.27 4.83
N PRO A 56 -1.26 -10.02 4.01
CA PRO A 56 -0.21 -9.08 4.41
C PRO A 56 -0.69 -7.69 4.77
N MET A 57 -1.81 -7.23 4.23
CA MET A 57 -2.35 -5.90 4.57
C MET A 57 -2.82 -5.83 6.01
N HIS A 58 -3.32 -6.93 6.58
CA HIS A 58 -3.68 -6.98 8.00
C HIS A 58 -2.45 -6.82 8.88
N LEU A 59 -1.34 -7.46 8.50
CA LEU A 59 -0.08 -7.30 9.21
C LEU A 59 0.43 -5.86 9.10
N CYS A 60 0.39 -5.29 7.90
CA CYS A 60 0.84 -3.92 7.66
C CYS A 60 0.03 -2.91 8.46
N SER A 61 -1.26 -3.18 8.71
CA SER A 61 -2.11 -2.27 9.47
C SER A 61 -1.63 -2.10 10.91
N LEU A 62 -0.90 -3.06 11.44
CA LEU A 62 -0.36 -3.00 12.80
C LEU A 62 0.74 -1.94 12.94
N ALA A 63 1.33 -1.51 11.84
CA ALA A 63 2.36 -0.46 11.85
C ALA A 63 1.78 0.93 12.12
N LYS A 64 0.48 1.10 12.03
CA LYS A 64 -0.24 2.36 12.25
C LYS A 64 0.22 3.50 11.34
N ARG A 65 0.74 3.15 10.16
CA ARG A 65 1.00 4.12 9.10
C ARG A 65 -0.22 4.21 8.20
N LYS A 66 -0.33 5.28 7.43
CA LYS A 66 -1.47 5.42 6.52
C LYS A 66 -1.52 4.23 5.59
N LEU A 67 -2.66 3.61 5.50
CA LEU A 67 -2.88 2.38 4.74
C LEU A 67 -4.08 2.57 3.85
N VAL A 68 -3.87 2.41 2.55
CA VAL A 68 -4.95 2.46 1.57
C VAL A 68 -5.14 1.07 0.99
N VAL A 69 -6.32 0.52 1.15
CA VAL A 69 -6.64 -0.83 0.69
C VAL A 69 -7.70 -0.76 -0.39
N PHE A 70 -7.41 -1.38 -1.53
CA PHE A 70 -8.37 -1.47 -2.63
C PHE A 70 -9.18 -2.75 -2.51
N PHE A 71 -10.50 -2.61 -2.54
CA PHE A 71 -11.42 -3.74 -2.55
C PHE A 71 -12.11 -3.82 -3.91
N THR A 72 -12.27 -5.05 -4.38
CA THR A 72 -13.05 -5.31 -5.59
C THR A 72 -14.48 -5.65 -5.20
N LYS A 73 -15.35 -5.78 -6.20
CA LYS A 73 -16.74 -6.20 -5.97
C LYS A 73 -16.87 -7.61 -5.38
N PHE A 74 -15.78 -8.38 -5.43
CA PHE A 74 -15.77 -9.75 -4.90
C PHE A 74 -15.33 -9.81 -3.44
N SER A 75 -14.87 -8.70 -2.88
CA SER A 75 -14.42 -8.62 -1.49
C SER A 75 -15.46 -7.93 -0.65
N ASN A 76 -15.60 -8.36 0.61
CA ASN A 76 -16.50 -7.72 1.55
C ASN A 76 -15.69 -6.96 2.60
N PRO A 77 -15.61 -5.63 2.53
CA PRO A 77 -14.82 -4.85 3.48
C PRO A 77 -15.24 -5.03 4.94
N GLN A 78 -16.52 -5.30 5.20
CA GLN A 78 -16.99 -5.49 6.56
C GLN A 78 -16.43 -6.73 7.22
N LEU A 79 -16.12 -7.77 6.42
CA LEU A 79 -15.61 -9.03 6.93
C LEU A 79 -14.09 -9.13 6.84
N CYS A 80 -13.49 -8.50 5.84
CA CYS A 80 -12.10 -8.74 5.48
C CYS A 80 -11.18 -7.53 5.66
N ALA A 81 -11.73 -6.34 5.90
CA ALA A 81 -10.92 -5.12 5.97
C ALA A 81 -10.04 -5.10 7.23
N PRO A 82 -8.79 -4.64 7.12
CA PRO A 82 -8.01 -4.31 8.30
C PRO A 82 -8.71 -3.23 9.12
N LEU A 83 -8.53 -3.26 10.43
CA LEU A 83 -9.16 -2.29 11.34
C LEU A 83 -8.18 -1.19 11.73
N GLY A 84 -8.71 0.03 11.91
CA GLY A 84 -7.92 1.14 12.42
C GLY A 84 -8.30 2.46 11.78
N LYS A 85 -8.04 3.55 12.50
CA LYS A 85 -8.32 4.90 12.03
C LYS A 85 -7.40 5.32 10.87
N HIS A 86 -6.25 4.69 10.77
CA HIS A 86 -5.24 4.94 9.73
C HIS A 86 -5.55 4.22 8.42
N VAL A 87 -6.55 3.35 8.41
CA VAL A 87 -6.91 2.55 7.24
C VAL A 87 -8.01 3.26 6.45
N THR A 88 -7.78 3.42 5.15
CA THR A 88 -8.78 3.92 4.21
C THR A 88 -9.07 2.85 3.18
N ILE A 89 -10.34 2.55 2.99
CA ILE A 89 -10.78 1.54 2.02
C ILE A 89 -11.31 2.26 0.79
N LEU A 90 -10.78 1.90 -0.37
CA LEU A 90 -11.26 2.41 -1.65
C LEU A 90 -11.78 1.24 -2.48
N ASN A 91 -12.97 1.41 -3.01
CA ASN A 91 -13.52 0.39 -3.90
C ASN A 91 -12.91 0.52 -5.28
N TYR A 92 -12.43 -0.59 -5.81
CA TYR A 92 -11.86 -0.63 -7.14
C TYR A 92 -12.99 -0.53 -8.16
N ASN A 93 -13.05 0.59 -8.85
CA ASN A 93 -13.93 0.78 -9.99
C ASN A 93 -13.06 0.98 -11.23
N ASN A 94 -13.66 1.32 -12.37
CA ASN A 94 -12.93 1.42 -13.62
C ASN A 94 -12.18 2.75 -13.79
N GLU A 95 -12.20 3.61 -12.80
CA GLU A 95 -11.57 4.95 -12.85
C GLU A 95 -10.20 4.93 -12.18
N CYS A 96 -9.21 4.36 -12.85
CA CYS A 96 -7.86 4.22 -12.30
C CYS A 96 -7.22 5.55 -11.91
N LEU A 97 -7.36 6.57 -12.74
CA LEU A 97 -6.76 7.87 -12.45
C LEU A 97 -7.35 8.50 -11.20
N GLU A 98 -8.65 8.38 -11.01
CA GLU A 98 -9.32 8.88 -9.82
C GLU A 98 -8.81 8.17 -8.56
N LEU A 99 -8.65 6.84 -8.62
CA LEU A 99 -8.11 6.08 -7.51
C LEU A 99 -6.69 6.49 -7.17
N VAL A 100 -5.85 6.72 -8.16
CA VAL A 100 -4.48 7.17 -7.96
C VAL A 100 -4.47 8.53 -7.26
N ASN A 101 -5.29 9.46 -7.72
CA ASN A 101 -5.36 10.80 -7.14
C ASN A 101 -5.86 10.77 -5.69
N LYS A 102 -6.89 9.98 -5.40
CA LYS A 102 -7.38 9.81 -4.04
C LYS A 102 -6.33 9.20 -3.13
N THR A 103 -5.62 8.18 -3.62
CA THR A 103 -4.58 7.52 -2.85
C THR A 103 -3.46 8.50 -2.50
N LEU A 104 -2.99 9.27 -3.46
CA LEU A 104 -1.94 10.26 -3.23
C LEU A 104 -2.39 11.33 -2.23
N SER A 105 -3.62 11.79 -2.33
CA SER A 105 -4.18 12.77 -1.39
C SER A 105 -4.16 12.23 0.04
N ILE A 106 -4.59 10.98 0.23
CA ILE A 106 -4.63 10.35 1.53
C ILE A 106 -3.22 10.20 2.11
N LEU A 107 -2.29 9.69 1.32
CA LEU A 107 -0.93 9.41 1.80
C LEU A 107 -0.16 10.69 2.12
N LEU A 108 -0.40 11.77 1.39
CA LEU A 108 0.38 13.01 1.55
C LEU A 108 -0.27 14.02 2.50
N GLU A 109 -1.55 13.89 2.78
CA GLU A 109 -2.30 14.84 3.62
C GLU A 109 -1.73 14.96 5.03
N GLU A 110 -1.39 13.83 5.65
CA GLU A 110 -0.88 13.82 7.01
C GLU A 110 0.41 14.61 7.16
N LYS A 111 1.25 14.59 6.14
CA LYS A 111 2.50 15.34 6.14
C LYS A 111 2.24 16.84 6.20
N ASN A 112 1.23 17.30 5.47
CA ASN A 112 0.85 18.72 5.49
C ASN A 112 0.27 19.10 6.85
N ASN A 113 -0.55 18.25 7.45
CA ASN A 113 -1.13 18.50 8.76
C ASN A 113 -0.07 18.61 9.86
N LYS A 114 0.96 17.79 9.81
CA LYS A 114 2.07 17.86 10.75
C LYS A 114 2.84 19.16 10.63
N LEU A 115 2.95 19.71 9.44
CA LEU A 115 3.64 20.98 9.21
C LEU A 115 2.83 22.18 9.69
N GLN A 116 1.51 22.05 9.79
CA GLN A 116 0.62 23.11 10.25
C GLN A 116 0.53 23.18 11.78
N ASN A 117 0.89 22.13 12.45
CA ASN A 117 0.88 22.05 13.90
C ASN A 117 2.26 22.30 14.47
#